data_c20139fc7ab590bdd31cb65d6bd46117
#
_entry.id   c20139fc7ab590bdd31cb65d6bd46117
#
_cell.length_a   1.000
_cell.length_b   1.000
_cell.length_c   1.000
_cell.angle_alpha   90.00
_cell.angle_beta   90.00
_cell.angle_gamma   90.00
#
_symmetry.space_group_name_H-M   'P 1'
#
loop_
_entity.id
_entity.type
_entity.pdbx_description
1 polymer ?
#
loop_
_entity_poly.entity_id
_entity_poly.type
_entity_poly.pdbx_seq_one_letter_code
_entity_poly.pdbx_strand_id
1 'polypeptide(L)'
;MYSQQNLSEVIAKAFGITPNDITDELEYQSIPEWDSVSHLVLVTELEAAYGITIEMEDVLTMGSVAQVKELLKKYNVEQVA
;
A
#
# COMPACT_ATOMS: atom_id res chain seq x y z
N MET A 1 11.67 13.48 -8.75
CA MET A 1 11.90 12.99 -8.04
C MET A 1 11.12 12.33 -7.45
N TYR A 2 10.70 11.67 -7.26
CA TYR A 2 9.89 11.17 -6.75
C TYR A 2 10.30 10.46 -5.88
N SER A 3 9.68 9.96 -5.64
CA SER A 3 9.76 9.25 -4.96
C SER A 3 10.43 9.06 -4.00
N GLN A 4 10.54 9.77 -3.29
CA GLN A 4 10.99 9.67 -2.02
C GLN A 4 9.93 9.33 -1.07
N GLN A 5 8.74 9.03 -1.50
CA GLN A 5 7.69 8.71 -0.58
C GLN A 5 7.97 7.36 -0.01
N ASN A 6 7.89 7.24 1.31
CA ASN A 6 8.03 5.99 1.91
C ASN A 6 6.68 5.28 1.96
N LEU A 7 6.71 3.97 1.94
CA LEU A 7 5.49 3.18 1.84
C LEU A 7 4.54 3.43 3.00
N SER A 8 5.05 3.58 4.21
CA SER A 8 4.19 3.86 5.35
C SER A 8 3.38 5.14 5.16
N GLU A 9 4.00 6.15 4.57
CA GLU A 9 3.30 7.41 4.32
C GLU A 9 2.23 7.25 3.26
N VAL A 10 2.51 6.49 2.22
CA VAL A 10 1.54 6.26 1.15
C VAL A 10 0.33 5.51 1.71
N ILE A 11 0.57 4.46 2.48
CA ILE A 11 -0.52 3.68 3.04
C ILE A 11 -1.31 4.50 4.05
N ALA A 12 -0.62 5.25 4.91
CA ALA A 12 -1.30 6.07 5.90
C ALA A 12 -2.19 7.11 5.25
N LYS A 13 -1.73 7.70 4.15
CA LYS A 13 -2.52 8.67 3.43
C LYS A 13 -3.78 8.02 2.86
N ALA A 14 -3.64 6.81 2.33
CA ALA A 14 -4.78 6.12 1.74
C ALA A 14 -5.85 5.82 2.78
N PHE A 15 -5.44 5.54 4.01
CA PHE A 15 -6.39 5.15 5.06
C PHE A 15 -6.78 6.30 5.98
N GLY A 16 -6.08 7.43 5.91
CA GLY A 16 -6.36 8.56 6.78
C GLY A 16 -5.87 8.34 8.20
N ILE A 17 -4.79 7.61 8.38
CA ILE A 17 -4.18 7.33 9.68
C ILE A 17 -2.74 7.80 9.65
N THR A 18 -2.03 7.65 10.76
CA THR A 18 -0.65 8.13 10.81
C THR A 18 0.32 7.04 10.36
N PRO A 19 1.47 7.42 9.79
CA PRO A 19 2.44 6.42 9.36
C PRO A 19 2.94 5.52 10.48
N ASN A 20 2.93 6.01 11.71
CA ASN A 20 3.39 5.19 12.83
C ASN A 20 2.48 4.00 13.10
N ASP A 21 1.25 4.05 12.60
CA ASP A 21 0.31 2.94 12.77
C ASP A 21 0.51 1.85 11.73
N ILE A 22 1.38 2.06 10.77
CA ILE A 22 1.56 1.10 9.68
C ILE A 22 2.67 0.14 10.05
N THR A 23 2.30 -1.12 10.27
CA THR A 23 3.25 -2.18 10.58
C THR A 23 3.06 -3.30 9.57
N ASP A 24 4.06 -4.18 9.48
CA ASP A 24 3.98 -5.29 8.54
C ASP A 24 2.82 -6.22 8.86
N GLU A 25 2.42 -6.27 10.13
CA GLU A 25 1.32 -7.15 10.56
C GLU A 25 -0.05 -6.56 10.32
N LEU A 26 -0.15 -5.30 9.92
CA LEU A 26 -1.44 -4.69 9.66
C LEU A 26 -2.10 -5.38 8.49
N GLU A 27 -3.35 -5.80 8.66
CA GLU A 27 -4.06 -6.60 7.66
C GLU A 27 -5.36 -5.95 7.25
N TYR A 28 -5.82 -6.34 6.07
CA TYR A 28 -7.10 -5.92 5.53
C TYR A 28 -8.20 -6.23 6.54
N GLN A 29 -8.98 -5.22 6.85
CA GLN A 29 -10.09 -5.32 7.80
C GLN A 29 -9.66 -5.56 9.25
N SER A 30 -8.37 -5.51 9.54
CA SER A 30 -7.95 -5.58 10.94
C SER A 30 -8.17 -4.25 11.64
N ILE A 31 -8.37 -3.18 10.87
CA ILE A 31 -8.76 -1.88 11.42
C ILE A 31 -9.92 -1.36 10.57
N PRO A 32 -10.80 -0.52 11.16
CA PRO A 32 -11.94 -0.03 10.40
C PRO A 32 -11.55 0.78 9.17
N GLU A 33 -10.38 1.40 9.21
CA GLU A 33 -9.93 2.25 8.11
C GLU A 33 -9.48 1.47 6.89
N TRP A 34 -9.24 0.17 7.02
CA TRP A 34 -8.84 -0.65 5.88
C TRP A 34 -10.00 -1.54 5.47
N ASP A 35 -10.96 -0.93 4.78
CA ASP A 35 -12.10 -1.66 4.25
C ASP A 35 -11.96 -1.75 2.72
N SER A 36 -12.98 -2.25 2.06
CA SER A 36 -12.89 -2.49 0.62
C SER A 36 -12.74 -1.19 -0.17
N VAL A 37 -13.34 -0.10 0.30
CA VAL A 37 -13.18 1.17 -0.39
C VAL A 37 -11.76 1.70 -0.22
N SER A 38 -11.26 1.68 1.02
CA SER A 38 -9.91 2.15 1.30
C SER A 38 -8.88 1.30 0.60
N HIS A 39 -9.16 0.01 0.42
CA HIS A 39 -8.25 -0.87 -0.30
C HIS A 39 -8.06 -0.39 -1.74
N LEU A 40 -9.13 0.04 -2.39
CA LEU A 40 -9.04 0.58 -3.75
C LEU A 40 -8.31 1.92 -3.76
N VAL A 41 -8.53 2.74 -2.74
CA VAL A 41 -7.78 3.99 -2.61
C VAL A 41 -6.30 3.69 -2.46
N LEU A 42 -5.96 2.67 -1.67
CA LEU A 42 -4.57 2.26 -1.50
C LEU A 42 -3.93 1.90 -2.84
N VAL A 43 -4.65 1.12 -3.66
CA VAL A 43 -4.14 0.75 -4.98
C VAL A 43 -3.85 2.00 -5.80
N THR A 44 -4.77 2.95 -5.82
CA THR A 44 -4.61 4.18 -6.57
C THR A 44 -3.40 4.98 -6.08
N GLU A 45 -3.24 5.07 -4.75
CA GLU A 45 -2.13 5.82 -4.20
C GLU A 45 -0.79 5.15 -4.50
N LEU A 46 -0.75 3.82 -4.45
CA LEU A 46 0.48 3.11 -4.79
C LEU A 46 0.86 3.31 -6.25
N GLU A 47 -0.13 3.24 -7.12
CA GLU A 47 0.12 3.44 -8.54
C GLU A 47 0.66 4.84 -8.81
N ALA A 48 0.08 5.84 -8.15
CA ALA A 48 0.52 7.22 -8.35
C ALA A 48 1.90 7.45 -7.73
N ALA A 49 2.14 6.88 -6.56
CA ALA A 49 3.39 7.14 -5.85
C ALA A 49 4.58 6.51 -6.55
N TYR A 50 4.40 5.34 -7.15
CA TYR A 50 5.51 4.58 -7.69
C TYR A 50 5.48 4.44 -9.21
N GLY A 51 4.48 5.01 -9.85
CA GLY A 51 4.41 5.00 -11.31
C GLY A 51 4.19 3.61 -11.89
N ILE A 52 3.38 2.79 -11.23
CA ILE A 52 3.13 1.42 -11.66
C ILE A 52 1.64 1.22 -11.93
N THR A 53 1.32 0.13 -12.60
CA THR A 53 -0.06 -0.28 -12.79
C THR A 53 -0.22 -1.64 -12.15
N ILE A 54 -1.11 -1.73 -11.17
CA ILE A 54 -1.28 -2.96 -10.40
C ILE A 54 -2.39 -3.78 -11.03
N GLU A 55 -2.08 -5.03 -11.35
CA GLU A 55 -3.05 -5.95 -11.96
C GLU A 55 -4.15 -6.30 -10.96
N MET A 56 -5.34 -6.54 -11.48
CA MET A 56 -6.48 -6.85 -10.61
C MET A 56 -6.22 -8.07 -9.73
N GLU A 57 -5.60 -9.10 -10.27
CA GLU A 57 -5.34 -10.28 -9.44
C GLU A 57 -4.38 -9.95 -8.31
N ASP A 58 -3.49 -8.99 -8.51
CA ASP A 58 -2.59 -8.59 -7.44
C ASP A 58 -3.31 -7.76 -6.38
N VAL A 59 -4.31 -6.98 -6.80
CA VAL A 59 -5.12 -6.22 -5.85
C VAL A 59 -5.74 -7.18 -4.82
N LEU A 60 -6.16 -8.33 -5.27
CA LEU A 60 -6.84 -9.29 -4.39
C LEU A 60 -5.87 -9.99 -3.45
N THR A 61 -4.58 -9.93 -3.70
CA THR A 61 -3.60 -10.60 -2.83
C THR A 61 -2.96 -9.66 -1.83
N MET A 62 -3.32 -8.38 -1.84
CA MET A 62 -2.70 -7.40 -0.95
C MET A 62 -3.44 -7.38 0.39
N GLY A 63 -3.35 -8.45 1.14
CA GLY A 63 -4.11 -8.58 2.37
C GLY A 63 -3.38 -8.10 3.62
N SER A 64 -2.14 -7.64 3.49
CA SER A 64 -1.39 -7.10 4.63
C SER A 64 -0.32 -6.16 4.11
N VAL A 65 0.24 -5.37 5.01
CA VAL A 65 1.33 -4.47 4.62
C VAL A 65 2.52 -5.28 4.13
N ALA A 66 2.79 -6.42 4.76
CA ALA A 66 3.89 -7.27 4.30
C ALA A 66 3.66 -7.73 2.87
N GLN A 67 2.42 -8.06 2.52
CA GLN A 67 2.11 -8.49 1.16
C GLN A 67 2.20 -7.34 0.17
N VAL A 68 1.86 -6.13 0.61
CA VAL A 68 2.04 -4.95 -0.25
C VAL A 68 3.52 -4.78 -0.58
N LYS A 69 4.40 -4.97 0.40
CA LYS A 69 5.83 -4.85 0.16
C LYS A 69 6.32 -5.89 -0.85
N GLU A 70 5.83 -7.12 -0.71
CA GLU A 70 6.22 -8.16 -1.66
C GLU A 70 5.73 -7.84 -3.06
N LEU A 71 4.53 -7.32 -3.17
CA LEU A 71 3.98 -6.95 -4.45
C LEU A 71 4.82 -5.87 -5.12
N LEU A 72 5.23 -4.87 -4.35
CA LEU A 72 6.02 -3.78 -4.92
C LEU A 72 7.37 -4.29 -5.42
N LYS A 73 7.95 -5.27 -4.75
CA LYS A 73 9.18 -5.89 -5.24
C LYS A 73 8.94 -6.58 -6.58
N LYS A 74 7.79 -7.22 -6.73
CA LYS A 74 7.44 -7.86 -7.98
C LYS A 74 7.39 -6.85 -9.12
N TYR A 75 6.98 -5.63 -8.84
CA TYR A 75 6.91 -4.58 -9.84
C TYR A 75 8.20 -3.75 -9.92
N ASN A 76 9.27 -4.24 -9.29
CA ASN A 76 10.59 -3.59 -9.35
C ASN A 76 10.63 -2.23 -8.67
N VAL A 77 9.80 -2.03 -7.66
CA VAL A 77 9.86 -0.81 -6.88
C VAL A 77 10.94 -0.98 -5.82
N GLU A 78 11.91 -0.09 -5.81
CA GLU A 78 13.05 -0.26 -4.94
C GLU A 78 12.97 0.48 -3.64
N GLN A 79 12.10 1.45 -3.53
CA GLN A 79 12.04 2.26 -2.34
C GLN A 79 10.97 1.81 -1.40
N VAL A 80 10.98 0.57 -1.03
CA VAL A 80 9.98 0.04 -0.12
C VAL A 80 10.59 0.05 1.26
N ALA A 81 10.24 0.97 2.02
CA ALA A 81 10.86 1.12 3.34
C ALA A 81 10.11 0.40 4.44
#